data_01b1c8fa453edf25b16dd623819d7d7c
#
_entry.id   01b1c8fa453edf25b16dd623819d7d7c
#
_cell.length_a   1.000
_cell.length_b   1.000
_cell.length_c   1.000
_cell.angle_alpha   90.00
_cell.angle_beta   90.00
_cell.angle_gamma   90.00
#
_symmetry.space_group_name_H-M   'P 1'
#
loop_
_entity.id
_entity.type
_entity.pdbx_description
1 polymer ?
#
loop_
_entity_poly.entity_id
_entity_poly.type
_entity_poly.pdbx_seq_one_letter_code
_entity_poly.pdbx_strand_id
1 'polypeptide(L)'
;CWSEDPTLLRTIFSLGMVELVSYWKIACPPKVVVQAGIINETQISWWKKLYYQGLGEFFYTNGIEADPDTFMDLLCEPSEDTARISDVFSFTGSALATDPAASDCGCLIPVGGGKDSACTIEMLKKSGHPLYTYIINPRGATLSTVKVSGLSENHSIHVKRTLDKNMLELNRQGFLNGHTPFSALVAFSSVITARMYGLKYVALSNESSANESTVAGSTVNHQYSKSFEFEQ
;
A
#
# COMPACT_ATOMS: atom_id res chain seq x y z
N CYS A 1 -0.33 24.76 1.70
CA CYS A 1 0.87 23.96 2.03
C CYS A 1 0.44 22.49 2.15
N TRP A 2 1.26 21.53 1.67
CA TRP A 2 0.94 20.10 1.73
C TRP A 2 0.71 19.60 3.17
N SER A 3 1.38 20.21 4.16
CA SER A 3 1.22 19.89 5.59
C SER A 3 -0.14 20.27 6.18
N GLU A 4 -0.97 20.97 5.44
CA GLU A 4 -2.29 21.43 5.87
C GLU A 4 -3.43 20.71 5.12
N ASP A 5 -3.10 19.78 4.21
CA ASP A 5 -4.10 18.96 3.50
C ASP A 5 -4.49 17.75 4.36
N PRO A 6 -5.69 17.73 4.97
CA PRO A 6 -6.13 16.66 5.86
C PRO A 6 -6.20 15.30 5.14
N THR A 7 -6.56 15.30 3.86
CA THR A 7 -6.66 14.09 3.05
C THR A 7 -5.28 13.50 2.81
N LEU A 8 -4.30 14.33 2.47
CA LEU A 8 -2.93 13.89 2.27
C LEU A 8 -2.32 13.34 3.58
N LEU A 9 -2.50 14.05 4.70
CA LEU A 9 -2.02 13.61 6.01
C LEU A 9 -2.60 12.25 6.40
N ARG A 10 -3.90 12.06 6.18
CA ARG A 10 -4.58 10.79 6.42
C ARG A 10 -4.04 9.66 5.56
N THR A 11 -3.77 9.94 4.29
CA THR A 11 -3.22 8.93 3.37
C THR A 11 -1.76 8.59 3.72
N ILE A 12 -0.97 9.57 4.17
CA ILE A 12 0.40 9.35 4.68
C ILE A 12 0.36 8.47 5.95
N PHE A 13 -0.54 8.75 6.88
CA PHE A 13 -0.73 7.91 8.05
C PHE A 13 -1.09 6.47 7.65
N SER A 14 -2.01 6.30 6.72
CA SER A 14 -2.40 4.98 6.21
C SER A 14 -1.23 4.25 5.53
N LEU A 15 -0.36 4.97 4.80
CA LEU A 15 0.87 4.38 4.27
C LEU A 15 1.82 3.92 5.40
N GLY A 16 1.90 4.66 6.50
CA GLY A 16 2.62 4.25 7.71
C GLY A 16 2.06 2.97 8.31
N MET A 17 0.72 2.83 8.34
CA MET A 17 0.07 1.59 8.78
C MET A 17 0.40 0.40 7.85
N VAL A 18 0.46 0.60 6.53
CA VAL A 18 0.91 -0.46 5.61
C VAL A 18 2.37 -0.87 5.88
N GLU A 19 3.25 0.09 6.13
CA GLU A 19 4.66 -0.18 6.41
C GLU A 19 4.91 -0.80 7.80
N LEU A 20 4.02 -0.60 8.77
CA LEU A 20 4.15 -1.11 10.13
C LEU A 20 4.50 -2.59 10.14
N VAL A 21 3.85 -3.39 9.31
CA VAL A 21 4.06 -4.84 9.28
C VAL A 21 5.45 -5.24 8.77
N SER A 22 6.12 -4.39 8.01
CA SER A 22 7.52 -4.60 7.59
C SER A 22 8.49 -4.57 8.77
N TYR A 23 8.17 -3.81 9.80
CA TYR A 23 8.94 -3.72 11.04
C TYR A 23 8.46 -4.75 12.09
N TRP A 24 7.16 -4.91 12.23
CA TRP A 24 6.56 -5.86 13.17
C TRP A 24 7.10 -7.29 13.00
N LYS A 25 7.21 -7.75 11.77
CA LYS A 25 7.65 -9.12 11.45
C LYS A 25 9.06 -9.47 11.96
N ILE A 26 9.89 -8.48 12.32
CA ILE A 26 11.25 -8.72 12.81
C ILE A 26 11.23 -9.51 14.12
N ALA A 27 10.29 -9.19 15.01
CA ALA A 27 10.21 -9.77 16.35
C ALA A 27 8.80 -10.21 16.75
N CYS A 28 7.79 -9.97 15.91
CA CYS A 28 6.38 -10.31 16.13
C CYS A 28 5.88 -9.93 17.53
N PRO A 29 6.04 -8.67 17.99
CA PRO A 29 5.57 -8.28 19.30
C PRO A 29 4.05 -8.52 19.42
N PRO A 30 3.57 -9.09 20.53
CA PRO A 30 2.15 -9.43 20.68
C PRO A 30 1.25 -8.20 20.75
N LYS A 31 1.77 -7.06 21.18
CA LYS A 31 1.04 -5.80 21.33
C LYS A 31 1.67 -4.71 20.47
N VAL A 32 0.82 -3.99 19.72
CA VAL A 32 1.19 -2.81 18.90
C VAL A 32 0.28 -1.65 19.28
N VAL A 33 0.87 -0.53 19.65
CA VAL A 33 0.14 0.68 20.04
C VAL A 33 0.32 1.76 18.98
N VAL A 34 -0.76 2.16 18.35
CA VAL A 34 -0.78 3.23 17.35
C VAL A 34 -0.99 4.56 18.06
N GLN A 35 0.02 5.43 18.02
CA GLN A 35 0.01 6.76 18.63
C GLN A 35 -0.02 7.90 17.62
N ALA A 36 0.41 7.62 16.38
CA ALA A 36 0.59 8.62 15.32
C ALA A 36 -0.70 9.01 14.59
N GLY A 37 -1.83 8.38 14.90
CA GLY A 37 -3.11 8.64 14.28
C GLY A 37 -4.26 8.01 15.06
N ILE A 38 -5.48 8.24 14.61
CA ILE A 38 -6.70 7.68 15.23
C ILE A 38 -7.30 6.66 14.27
N ILE A 39 -7.54 5.46 14.78
CA ILE A 39 -8.24 4.38 14.09
C ILE A 39 -9.35 3.84 14.98
N ASN A 40 -10.50 3.56 14.38
CA ASN A 40 -11.63 2.95 15.06
C ASN A 40 -11.60 1.41 14.97
N GLU A 41 -12.51 0.72 15.68
CA GLU A 41 -12.58 -0.73 15.73
C GLU A 41 -12.72 -1.38 14.34
N THR A 42 -13.49 -0.80 13.44
CA THR A 42 -13.64 -1.30 12.07
C THR A 42 -12.31 -1.22 11.31
N GLN A 43 -11.59 -0.11 11.48
CA GLN A 43 -10.26 0.06 10.86
C GLN A 43 -9.23 -0.87 11.49
N ILE A 44 -9.25 -1.07 12.81
CA ILE A 44 -8.40 -2.04 13.50
C ILE A 44 -8.61 -3.44 12.90
N SER A 45 -9.87 -3.87 12.77
CA SER A 45 -10.21 -5.17 12.19
C SER A 45 -9.74 -5.29 10.74
N TRP A 46 -9.90 -4.23 9.94
CA TRP A 46 -9.45 -4.20 8.56
C TRP A 46 -7.91 -4.28 8.43
N TRP A 47 -7.17 -3.53 9.27
CA TRP A 47 -5.70 -3.58 9.28
C TRP A 47 -5.20 -4.96 9.72
N LYS A 48 -5.78 -5.55 10.76
CA LYS A 48 -5.43 -6.91 11.20
C LYS A 48 -5.66 -7.94 10.09
N LYS A 49 -6.78 -7.84 9.37
CA LYS A 49 -7.07 -8.72 8.24
C LYS A 49 -6.02 -8.58 7.13
N LEU A 50 -5.68 -7.34 6.74
CA LEU A 50 -4.63 -7.09 5.73
C LEU A 50 -3.28 -7.69 6.16
N TYR A 51 -2.91 -7.51 7.43
CA TYR A 51 -1.64 -8.02 7.94
C TYR A 51 -1.63 -9.54 7.97
N TYR A 52 -2.65 -10.16 8.54
CA TYR A 52 -2.73 -11.61 8.62
C TYR A 52 -2.67 -12.27 7.25
N GLN A 53 -3.49 -11.83 6.33
CA GLN A 53 -3.51 -12.35 4.97
C GLN A 53 -2.19 -12.09 4.24
N GLY A 54 -1.70 -10.85 4.30
CA GLY A 54 -0.48 -10.44 3.61
C GLY A 54 0.81 -11.05 4.16
N LEU A 55 0.78 -11.59 5.39
CA LEU A 55 1.89 -12.29 6.04
C LEU A 55 1.81 -13.81 5.90
N GLY A 56 0.86 -14.38 5.18
CA GLY A 56 0.68 -15.81 5.09
C GLY A 56 1.95 -16.57 4.66
N GLU A 57 2.68 -16.07 3.66
CA GLU A 57 3.97 -16.65 3.26
C GLU A 57 5.03 -16.49 4.37
N PHE A 58 5.07 -15.34 5.04
CA PHE A 58 5.97 -15.10 6.16
C PHE A 58 5.72 -16.08 7.31
N PHE A 59 4.48 -16.31 7.70
CA PHE A 59 4.14 -17.28 8.74
C PHE A 59 4.57 -18.69 8.35
N TYR A 60 4.26 -19.09 7.13
CA TYR A 60 4.62 -20.41 6.62
C TYR A 60 6.14 -20.64 6.61
N THR A 61 6.90 -19.71 6.05
CA THR A 61 8.36 -19.84 5.90
C THR A 61 9.12 -19.80 7.21
N ASN A 62 8.56 -19.16 8.24
CA ASN A 62 9.15 -19.08 9.57
C ASN A 62 8.56 -20.08 10.56
N GLY A 63 7.66 -20.98 10.14
CA GLY A 63 7.05 -21.98 11.00
C GLY A 63 6.19 -21.40 12.11
N ILE A 64 5.56 -20.23 11.87
CA ILE A 64 4.71 -19.55 12.84
C ILE A 64 3.26 -19.97 12.64
N GLU A 65 2.69 -20.60 13.65
CA GLU A 65 1.24 -20.88 13.72
C GLU A 65 0.55 -19.61 14.24
N ALA A 66 -0.03 -18.83 13.32
CA ALA A 66 -0.71 -17.59 13.63
C ALA A 66 -2.23 -17.78 13.55
N ASP A 67 -2.93 -17.25 14.54
CA ASP A 67 -4.38 -17.15 14.53
C ASP A 67 -4.81 -15.72 14.16
N PRO A 68 -5.81 -15.54 13.26
CA PRO A 68 -6.19 -14.20 12.75
C PRO A 68 -6.65 -13.25 13.85
N ASP A 69 -7.22 -13.76 14.92
CA ASP A 69 -7.77 -12.91 15.99
C ASP A 69 -6.72 -12.55 17.04
N THR A 70 -5.69 -13.39 17.23
CA THR A 70 -4.77 -13.28 18.37
C THR A 70 -3.31 -13.03 18.00
N PHE A 71 -2.91 -13.11 16.71
CA PHE A 71 -1.50 -12.94 16.32
C PHE A 71 -0.93 -11.54 16.65
N MET A 72 -1.79 -10.53 16.77
CA MET A 72 -1.42 -9.15 17.10
C MET A 72 -2.57 -8.47 17.85
N ASP A 73 -2.26 -7.87 18.98
CA ASP A 73 -3.14 -6.94 19.68
C ASP A 73 -2.84 -5.52 19.20
N LEU A 74 -3.69 -5.00 18.30
CA LEU A 74 -3.55 -3.67 17.70
C LEU A 74 -4.42 -2.67 18.44
N LEU A 75 -3.81 -1.76 19.18
CA LEU A 75 -4.47 -0.75 19.99
C LEU A 75 -4.26 0.65 19.42
N CYS A 76 -5.22 1.54 19.67
CA CYS A 76 -5.13 2.94 19.32
C CYS A 76 -5.11 3.78 20.61
N GLU A 77 -3.94 4.36 20.91
CA GLU A 77 -3.72 5.27 22.03
C GLU A 77 -3.05 6.54 21.51
N PRO A 78 -3.81 7.50 20.93
CA PRO A 78 -3.23 8.68 20.31
C PRO A 78 -2.39 9.48 21.29
N SER A 79 -1.24 10.00 20.84
CA SER A 79 -0.47 10.96 21.63
C SER A 79 -1.29 12.24 21.87
N GLU A 80 -0.90 13.06 22.87
CA GLU A 80 -1.56 14.34 23.13
C GLU A 80 -1.59 15.25 21.89
N ASP A 81 -0.51 15.28 21.12
CA ASP A 81 -0.43 16.07 19.88
C ASP A 81 -1.35 15.52 18.81
N THR A 82 -1.43 14.20 18.66
CA THR A 82 -2.34 13.54 17.73
C THR A 82 -3.80 13.75 18.12
N ALA A 83 -4.12 13.71 19.41
CA ALA A 83 -5.46 13.96 19.91
C ALA A 83 -5.95 15.40 19.63
N ARG A 84 -5.04 16.38 19.63
CA ARG A 84 -5.35 17.80 19.30
C ARG A 84 -5.68 18.00 17.82
N ILE A 85 -5.19 17.17 16.94
CA ILE A 85 -5.47 17.21 15.49
C ILE A 85 -6.47 16.11 15.07
N SER A 86 -7.28 15.63 16.01
CA SER A 86 -8.20 14.50 15.84
C SER A 86 -9.15 14.67 14.63
N ASP A 87 -9.56 15.89 14.31
CA ASP A 87 -10.45 16.19 13.19
C ASP A 87 -9.81 15.84 11.84
N VAL A 88 -8.48 15.83 11.75
CA VAL A 88 -7.75 15.40 10.56
C VAL A 88 -7.87 13.89 10.35
N PHE A 89 -7.95 13.13 11.45
CA PHE A 89 -7.98 11.67 11.43
C PHE A 89 -9.38 11.07 11.62
N SER A 90 -10.36 11.86 12.04
CA SER A 90 -11.74 11.39 12.16
C SER A 90 -12.34 11.10 10.78
N PHE A 91 -12.65 9.84 10.53
CA PHE A 91 -13.34 9.43 9.33
C PHE A 91 -14.86 9.63 9.52
N THR A 92 -15.33 10.81 9.24
CA THR A 92 -16.75 11.00 8.97
C THR A 92 -16.96 10.63 7.51
N GLY A 93 -17.64 9.54 7.24
CA GLY A 93 -17.79 8.86 5.94
C GLY A 93 -18.30 9.65 4.74
N SER A 94 -17.83 10.86 4.59
CA SER A 94 -17.98 11.61 3.35
C SER A 94 -16.92 11.09 2.37
N ALA A 95 -17.39 10.53 1.27
CA ALA A 95 -16.56 10.16 0.12
C ALA A 95 -15.44 11.18 -0.05
N LEU A 96 -14.24 10.70 -0.38
CA LEU A 96 -13.14 11.52 -0.87
C LEU A 96 -13.74 12.57 -1.79
N ALA A 97 -13.90 13.79 -1.28
CA ALA A 97 -14.40 14.88 -2.09
C ALA A 97 -13.43 14.95 -3.28
N THR A 98 -13.91 14.54 -4.44
CA THR A 98 -13.17 14.73 -5.68
C THR A 98 -12.89 16.22 -5.73
N ASP A 99 -11.61 16.59 -5.60
CA ASP A 99 -11.20 17.98 -5.70
C ASP A 99 -11.67 18.49 -7.07
N PRO A 100 -12.68 19.37 -7.14
CA PRO A 100 -13.16 19.88 -8.41
C PRO A 100 -12.09 20.68 -9.17
N ALA A 101 -10.97 21.01 -8.50
CA ALA A 101 -9.82 21.67 -9.09
C ALA A 101 -8.82 20.72 -9.76
N ALA A 102 -8.99 19.39 -9.67
CA ALA A 102 -8.22 18.46 -10.48
C ALA A 102 -8.67 18.61 -11.96
N SER A 103 -8.16 19.64 -12.62
CA SER A 103 -8.48 19.99 -14.01
C SER A 103 -7.90 18.97 -15.00
N ASP A 104 -7.03 18.10 -14.57
CA ASP A 104 -6.40 17.08 -15.39
C ASP A 104 -6.96 15.69 -15.04
N CYS A 105 -7.69 15.10 -15.99
CA CYS A 105 -8.21 13.74 -15.89
C CYS A 105 -7.08 12.68 -16.04
N GLY A 106 -5.85 12.99 -15.63
CA GLY A 106 -4.70 12.11 -15.75
C GLY A 106 -4.83 10.84 -14.93
N CYS A 107 -4.22 9.77 -15.43
CA CYS A 107 -4.21 8.45 -14.82
C CYS A 107 -2.78 8.04 -14.43
N LEU A 108 -2.58 7.69 -13.17
CA LEU A 108 -1.34 7.13 -12.64
C LEU A 108 -1.36 5.61 -12.77
N ILE A 109 -0.33 5.04 -13.37
CA ILE A 109 -0.21 3.60 -13.62
C ILE A 109 1.03 3.07 -12.91
N PRO A 110 0.89 2.31 -11.83
CA PRO A 110 1.99 1.61 -11.20
C PRO A 110 2.60 0.57 -12.14
N VAL A 111 3.92 0.59 -12.30
CA VAL A 111 4.66 -0.28 -13.21
C VAL A 111 5.59 -1.19 -12.44
N GLY A 112 5.22 -2.47 -12.34
CA GLY A 112 6.05 -3.52 -11.76
C GLY A 112 7.06 -4.15 -12.73
N GLY A 113 6.94 -3.87 -14.03
CA GLY A 113 7.79 -4.44 -15.09
C GLY A 113 7.35 -5.82 -15.59
N GLY A 114 6.18 -6.30 -15.17
CA GLY A 114 5.55 -7.53 -15.64
C GLY A 114 4.47 -7.29 -16.69
N LYS A 115 3.86 -8.39 -17.16
CA LYS A 115 2.82 -8.41 -18.21
C LYS A 115 1.62 -7.53 -17.88
N ASP A 116 1.19 -7.50 -16.61
CA ASP A 116 -0.04 -6.84 -16.19
C ASP A 116 0.05 -5.32 -16.36
N SER A 117 1.16 -4.71 -15.90
CA SER A 117 1.37 -3.27 -16.09
C SER A 117 1.54 -2.90 -17.56
N ALA A 118 2.17 -3.76 -18.39
CA ALA A 118 2.27 -3.53 -19.82
C ALA A 118 0.89 -3.57 -20.49
N CYS A 119 0.05 -4.55 -20.15
CA CYS A 119 -1.32 -4.67 -20.64
C CYS A 119 -2.16 -3.44 -20.24
N THR A 120 -2.09 -3.02 -18.98
CA THR A 120 -2.82 -1.85 -18.48
C THR A 120 -2.43 -0.57 -19.23
N ILE A 121 -1.13 -0.35 -19.46
CA ILE A 121 -0.66 0.78 -20.25
C ILE A 121 -1.25 0.75 -21.67
N GLU A 122 -1.17 -0.38 -22.38
CA GLU A 122 -1.66 -0.50 -23.74
C GLU A 122 -3.19 -0.33 -23.85
N MET A 123 -3.94 -0.79 -22.85
CA MET A 123 -5.38 -0.56 -22.77
C MET A 123 -5.70 0.93 -22.56
N LEU A 124 -5.01 1.58 -21.62
CA LEU A 124 -5.30 2.96 -21.27
C LEU A 124 -4.80 3.99 -22.30
N LYS A 125 -3.83 3.66 -23.14
CA LYS A 125 -3.45 4.52 -24.27
C LYS A 125 -4.64 4.88 -25.18
N LYS A 126 -5.65 4.04 -25.22
CA LYS A 126 -6.86 4.24 -26.03
C LYS A 126 -7.90 5.14 -25.34
N SER A 127 -7.71 5.48 -24.07
CA SER A 127 -8.68 6.25 -23.29
C SER A 127 -8.71 7.75 -23.59
N GLY A 128 -7.62 8.27 -24.18
CA GLY A 128 -7.45 9.70 -24.43
C GLY A 128 -7.05 10.52 -23.18
N HIS A 129 -6.92 9.87 -22.03
CA HIS A 129 -6.42 10.55 -20.81
C HIS A 129 -4.90 10.69 -20.83
N PRO A 130 -4.34 11.74 -20.22
CA PRO A 130 -2.92 11.81 -19.94
C PRO A 130 -2.49 10.65 -19.04
N LEU A 131 -1.47 9.91 -19.44
CA LEU A 131 -0.98 8.75 -18.68
C LEU A 131 0.36 9.06 -18.03
N TYR A 132 0.45 8.72 -16.75
CA TYR A 132 1.66 8.84 -15.94
C TYR A 132 2.04 7.48 -15.41
N THR A 133 3.30 7.07 -15.58
CA THR A 133 3.80 5.83 -14.99
C THR A 133 4.37 6.10 -13.59
N TYR A 134 4.21 5.16 -12.68
CA TYR A 134 4.67 5.23 -11.31
C TYR A 134 5.55 4.03 -10.98
N ILE A 135 6.78 4.29 -10.53
CA ILE A 135 7.75 3.23 -10.25
C ILE A 135 8.38 3.44 -8.88
N ILE A 136 8.29 2.43 -8.03
CA ILE A 136 9.02 2.39 -6.76
C ILE A 136 10.36 1.69 -7.00
N ASN A 137 11.48 2.36 -6.67
CA ASN A 137 12.83 1.87 -6.85
C ASN A 137 13.07 1.33 -8.26
N PRO A 138 13.21 2.20 -9.28
CA PRO A 138 13.34 1.81 -10.67
C PRO A 138 14.40 0.71 -10.90
N ARG A 139 14.05 -0.27 -11.72
CA ARG A 139 14.93 -1.40 -12.12
C ARG A 139 14.86 -1.58 -13.63
N GLY A 140 15.77 -2.37 -14.19
CA GLY A 140 15.85 -2.60 -15.63
C GLY A 140 14.50 -2.98 -16.26
N ALA A 141 13.77 -3.94 -15.69
CA ALA A 141 12.46 -4.37 -16.22
C ALA A 141 11.41 -3.26 -16.20
N THR A 142 11.30 -2.49 -15.10
CA THR A 142 10.32 -1.39 -15.00
C THR A 142 10.62 -0.27 -15.99
N LEU A 143 11.89 0.13 -16.10
CA LEU A 143 12.33 1.16 -17.06
C LEU A 143 12.16 0.69 -18.51
N SER A 144 12.45 -0.57 -18.79
CA SER A 144 12.25 -1.16 -20.13
C SER A 144 10.77 -1.17 -20.52
N THR A 145 9.86 -1.50 -19.59
CA THR A 145 8.42 -1.46 -19.83
C THR A 145 7.96 -0.05 -20.20
N VAL A 146 8.40 0.97 -19.45
CA VAL A 146 8.08 2.38 -19.78
C VAL A 146 8.64 2.78 -21.14
N LYS A 147 9.90 2.45 -21.43
CA LYS A 147 10.53 2.76 -22.71
C LYS A 147 9.80 2.11 -23.89
N VAL A 148 9.46 0.84 -23.81
CA VAL A 148 8.77 0.10 -24.87
C VAL A 148 7.34 0.61 -25.03
N SER A 149 6.70 1.07 -23.98
CA SER A 149 5.36 1.64 -24.06
C SER A 149 5.28 2.92 -24.91
N GLY A 150 6.40 3.60 -25.13
CA GLY A 150 6.43 4.88 -25.87
C GLY A 150 5.82 6.07 -25.10
N LEU A 151 5.51 5.92 -23.82
CA LEU A 151 5.10 7.03 -22.97
C LEU A 151 6.29 7.97 -22.72
N SER A 152 6.00 9.28 -22.60
CA SER A 152 7.03 10.29 -22.34
C SER A 152 7.73 10.03 -21.00
N GLU A 153 9.06 10.11 -20.98
CA GLU A 153 9.85 10.02 -19.74
C GLU A 153 9.48 11.13 -18.74
N ASN A 154 9.03 12.29 -19.22
CA ASN A 154 8.53 13.38 -18.37
C ASN A 154 7.24 13.01 -17.60
N HIS A 155 6.53 11.97 -18.04
CA HIS A 155 5.36 11.42 -17.38
C HIS A 155 5.69 10.16 -16.56
N SER A 156 6.97 9.90 -16.27
CA SER A 156 7.41 8.80 -15.44
C SER A 156 7.82 9.27 -14.05
N ILE A 157 7.02 8.95 -13.05
CA ILE A 157 7.22 9.35 -11.66
C ILE A 157 7.98 8.23 -10.95
N HIS A 158 9.16 8.56 -10.44
CA HIS A 158 10.01 7.63 -9.74
C HIS A 158 10.00 7.94 -8.24
N VAL A 159 9.70 6.94 -7.43
CA VAL A 159 9.71 7.04 -5.97
C VAL A 159 10.81 6.13 -5.42
N LYS A 160 11.61 6.69 -4.52
CA LYS A 160 12.62 5.95 -3.80
C LYS A 160 12.08 5.51 -2.43
N ARG A 161 11.94 4.20 -2.23
CA ARG A 161 11.69 3.58 -0.92
C ARG A 161 13.00 3.05 -0.36
N THR A 162 13.32 3.43 0.85
CA THR A 162 14.48 2.93 1.59
C THR A 162 14.02 2.19 2.84
N LEU A 163 14.61 1.04 3.09
CA LEU A 163 14.41 0.32 4.35
C LEU A 163 15.35 0.86 5.42
N ASP A 164 14.91 0.84 6.66
CA ASP A 164 15.74 1.25 7.80
C ASP A 164 16.97 0.36 7.93
N LYS A 165 18.12 1.00 8.24
CA LYS A 165 19.40 0.28 8.31
C LYS A 165 19.44 -0.68 9.51
N ASN A 166 18.82 -0.32 10.63
CA ASN A 166 18.76 -1.19 11.81
C ASN A 166 17.92 -2.44 11.50
N MET A 167 16.81 -2.28 10.79
CA MET A 167 16.00 -3.42 10.32
C MET A 167 16.83 -4.38 9.46
N LEU A 168 17.59 -3.86 8.52
CA LEU A 168 18.46 -4.68 7.66
C LEU A 168 19.57 -5.37 8.46
N GLU A 169 20.09 -4.71 9.49
CA GLU A 169 21.11 -5.30 10.38
C GLU A 169 20.51 -6.41 11.24
N LEU A 170 19.33 -6.21 11.83
CA LEU A 170 18.63 -7.25 12.59
C LEU A 170 18.35 -8.49 11.72
N ASN A 171 17.94 -8.31 10.46
CA ASN A 171 17.79 -9.43 9.54
C ASN A 171 19.10 -10.20 9.30
N ARG A 172 20.27 -9.51 9.25
CA ARG A 172 21.58 -10.18 9.15
C ARG A 172 21.96 -10.95 10.41
N GLN A 173 21.48 -10.50 11.55
CA GLN A 173 21.66 -11.17 12.84
C GLN A 173 20.72 -12.36 13.03
N GLY A 174 19.86 -12.67 12.07
CA GLY A 174 18.97 -13.83 12.11
C GLY A 174 17.58 -13.56 12.66
N PHE A 175 17.20 -12.29 12.85
CA PHE A 175 15.82 -11.93 13.16
C PHE A 175 14.90 -12.28 11.95
N LEU A 176 13.62 -12.46 12.24
CA LEU A 176 12.64 -12.92 11.27
C LEU A 176 12.54 -11.99 10.05
N ASN A 177 12.42 -12.59 8.88
CA ASN A 177 12.25 -11.89 7.62
C ASN A 177 11.30 -12.67 6.69
N GLY A 178 10.73 -12.00 5.69
CA GLY A 178 9.85 -12.63 4.70
C GLY A 178 8.96 -11.64 3.98
N HIS A 179 8.03 -12.16 3.24
CA HIS A 179 7.08 -11.41 2.43
C HIS A 179 6.21 -10.45 3.27
N THR A 180 5.83 -9.35 2.67
CA THR A 180 4.86 -8.37 3.21
C THR A 180 3.89 -7.99 2.10
N PRO A 181 2.70 -7.44 2.40
CA PRO A 181 1.68 -7.09 1.40
C PRO A 181 2.11 -5.87 0.56
N PHE A 182 3.12 -6.06 -0.30
CA PHE A 182 3.74 -5.00 -1.09
C PHE A 182 2.76 -4.31 -2.04
N SER A 183 1.74 -5.02 -2.54
CA SER A 183 0.73 -4.40 -3.41
C SER A 183 -0.11 -3.36 -2.67
N ALA A 184 -0.38 -3.56 -1.36
CA ALA A 184 -1.02 -2.54 -0.54
C ALA A 184 -0.13 -1.29 -0.43
N LEU A 185 1.19 -1.46 -0.24
CA LEU A 185 2.12 -0.33 -0.25
C LEU A 185 2.08 0.43 -1.58
N VAL A 186 2.08 -0.29 -2.70
CA VAL A 186 1.94 0.33 -4.04
C VAL A 186 0.63 1.10 -4.13
N ALA A 187 -0.50 0.53 -3.68
CA ALA A 187 -1.81 1.17 -3.74
C ALA A 187 -1.82 2.49 -2.95
N PHE A 188 -1.48 2.45 -1.66
CA PHE A 188 -1.51 3.65 -0.81
C PHE A 188 -0.50 4.72 -1.25
N SER A 189 0.72 4.34 -1.63
CA SER A 189 1.71 5.30 -2.13
C SER A 189 1.34 5.89 -3.50
N SER A 190 0.62 5.14 -4.34
CA SER A 190 0.08 5.65 -5.60
C SER A 190 -1.00 6.71 -5.39
N VAL A 191 -1.89 6.53 -4.40
CA VAL A 191 -2.91 7.53 -4.05
C VAL A 191 -2.26 8.82 -3.58
N ILE A 192 -1.24 8.74 -2.71
CA ILE A 192 -0.46 9.91 -2.28
C ILE A 192 0.16 10.62 -3.49
N THR A 193 0.80 9.86 -4.37
CA THR A 193 1.46 10.42 -5.56
C THR A 193 0.45 11.05 -6.51
N ALA A 194 -0.67 10.39 -6.77
CA ALA A 194 -1.74 10.94 -7.60
C ALA A 194 -2.26 12.27 -7.02
N ARG A 195 -2.50 12.33 -5.70
CA ARG A 195 -2.91 13.56 -5.01
C ARG A 195 -1.89 14.68 -5.17
N MET A 196 -0.61 14.38 -5.01
CA MET A 196 0.47 15.38 -5.15
C MET A 196 0.63 15.92 -6.57
N TYR A 197 0.33 15.10 -7.58
CA TYR A 197 0.42 15.48 -9.00
C TYR A 197 -0.91 15.95 -9.58
N GLY A 198 -1.98 16.05 -8.79
CA GLY A 198 -3.31 16.45 -9.26
C GLY A 198 -3.95 15.45 -10.23
N LEU A 199 -3.55 14.17 -10.17
CA LEU A 199 -4.08 13.12 -11.03
C LEU A 199 -5.37 12.54 -10.43
N LYS A 200 -6.36 12.30 -11.26
CA LYS A 200 -7.68 11.86 -10.83
C LYS A 200 -7.80 10.35 -10.65
N TYR A 201 -7.07 9.57 -11.43
CA TYR A 201 -7.21 8.13 -11.49
C TYR A 201 -5.91 7.42 -11.12
N VAL A 202 -6.04 6.26 -10.48
CA VAL A 202 -4.96 5.31 -10.26
C VAL A 202 -5.40 3.97 -10.85
N ALA A 203 -4.63 3.42 -11.78
CA ALA A 203 -4.92 2.14 -12.42
C ALA A 203 -3.94 1.07 -11.92
N LEU A 204 -4.35 0.32 -10.92
CA LEU A 204 -3.63 -0.85 -10.45
C LEU A 204 -3.90 -2.04 -11.39
N SER A 205 -2.88 -2.86 -11.58
CA SER A 205 -2.95 -4.03 -12.46
C SER A 205 -2.99 -5.30 -11.61
N ASN A 206 -4.17 -5.91 -11.50
CA ASN A 206 -4.36 -7.14 -10.75
C ASN A 206 -4.94 -8.25 -11.65
N GLU A 207 -4.54 -9.50 -11.38
CA GLU A 207 -5.06 -10.67 -12.06
C GLU A 207 -6.23 -11.27 -11.27
N SER A 208 -7.21 -11.88 -11.95
CA SER A 208 -8.32 -12.59 -11.31
C SER A 208 -7.83 -13.76 -10.43
N SER A 209 -6.70 -14.37 -10.77
CA SER A 209 -6.05 -15.41 -9.98
C SER A 209 -5.62 -14.96 -8.58
N ALA A 210 -5.47 -13.66 -8.35
CA ALA A 210 -5.18 -13.10 -7.03
C ALA A 210 -6.35 -13.27 -6.02
N ASN A 211 -7.54 -13.64 -6.49
CA ASN A 211 -8.69 -13.94 -5.63
C ASN A 211 -8.69 -15.38 -5.09
N GLU A 212 -7.78 -16.23 -5.59
CA GLU A 212 -7.72 -17.63 -5.19
C GLU A 212 -6.87 -17.80 -3.92
N SER A 213 -7.32 -18.69 -3.01
CA SER A 213 -6.53 -19.02 -1.82
C SER A 213 -5.23 -19.72 -2.23
N THR A 214 -4.13 -19.38 -1.55
CA THR A 214 -2.80 -19.95 -1.84
C THR A 214 -2.74 -21.46 -1.51
N VAL A 215 -3.47 -21.87 -0.48
CA VAL A 215 -3.55 -23.27 -0.05
C VAL A 215 -5.00 -23.72 -0.25
N ALA A 216 -5.19 -24.77 -1.02
CA ALA A 216 -6.52 -25.34 -1.28
C ALA A 216 -7.24 -25.66 0.03
N GLY A 217 -8.46 -25.14 0.22
CA GLY A 217 -9.26 -25.32 1.42
C GLY A 217 -8.92 -24.40 2.60
N SER A 218 -7.98 -23.47 2.45
CA SER A 218 -7.69 -22.43 3.44
C SER A 218 -8.27 -21.08 3.02
N THR A 219 -8.41 -20.16 4.00
CA THR A 219 -8.79 -18.76 3.75
C THR A 219 -7.57 -17.85 3.54
N VAL A 220 -6.35 -18.39 3.67
CA VAL A 220 -5.11 -17.61 3.55
C VAL A 220 -4.78 -17.36 2.09
N ASN A 221 -4.71 -16.11 1.72
CA ASN A 221 -4.34 -15.65 0.39
C ASN A 221 -3.15 -14.68 0.49
N HIS A 222 -1.93 -15.14 0.17
CA HIS A 222 -0.73 -14.30 0.19
C HIS A 222 -0.79 -13.14 -0.83
N GLN A 223 -1.70 -13.22 -1.79
CA GLN A 223 -1.98 -12.14 -2.75
C GLN A 223 -3.18 -11.28 -2.35
N TYR A 224 -3.65 -11.37 -1.10
CA TYR A 224 -4.82 -10.65 -0.62
C TYR A 224 -4.83 -9.17 -1.00
N SER A 225 -3.69 -8.48 -0.89
CA SER A 225 -3.56 -7.06 -1.28
C SER A 225 -3.68 -6.79 -2.79
N LYS A 226 -3.92 -7.81 -3.61
CA LYS A 226 -4.27 -7.73 -5.03
C LYS A 226 -5.67 -8.26 -5.31
N SER A 227 -6.37 -8.75 -4.29
CA SER A 227 -7.69 -9.35 -4.46
C SER A 227 -8.76 -8.28 -4.64
N PHE A 228 -9.87 -8.69 -5.23
CA PHE A 228 -11.05 -7.85 -5.39
C PHE A 228 -11.66 -7.43 -4.04
N GLU A 229 -11.55 -8.29 -3.03
CA GLU A 229 -11.99 -7.99 -1.67
C GLU A 229 -11.19 -6.84 -1.03
N PHE A 230 -9.88 -6.78 -1.30
CA PHE A 230 -9.04 -5.68 -0.81
C PHE A 230 -9.35 -4.35 -1.51
N GLU A 231 -9.80 -4.38 -2.77
CA GLU A 231 -10.11 -3.19 -3.56
C GLU A 231 -11.45 -2.54 -3.19
N GLN A 232 -12.36 -3.26 -2.52
CA GLN A 232 -13.65 -2.76 -2.05
C GLN A 232 -13.54 -2.00 -0.71
#